data_b046b5cf2fc9ee22d7fef6476c74c959
#
_entry.id   b046b5cf2fc9ee22d7fef6476c74c959
#
_cell.length_a   1.000
_cell.length_b   1.000
_cell.length_c   1.000
_cell.angle_alpha   90.00
_cell.angle_beta   90.00
_cell.angle_gamma   90.00
#
_symmetry.space_group_name_H-M   'P 1'
#
loop_
_entity.id
_entity.type
_entity.pdbx_description
1 polymer ?
#
loop_
_entity_poly.entity_id
_entity_poly.type
_entity_poly.pdbx_seq_one_letter_code
_entity_poly.pdbx_strand_id
1 'polypeptide(L)'
;MATSSGPKTMTLRSSDGKEFVVQADTFAAASGLIRNLLEDDLAAGVIPLPKVTGTILTRVVDYCNRHYADADAATYVASPFSSGDPDLERFDADFILGIDNDTLIDLILAANYLDVQRLLDLACKTVADQMRGKTVEEMRAHFHIVNDYTAEEEAEVRGEFSWAFE
;
A
#
# COMPACT_ATOMS: atom_id res chain seq x y z
N MET A 1 24.42 8.55 -32.46
CA MET A 1 23.97 9.71 -31.68
C MET A 1 23.05 9.18 -30.58
N ALA A 2 23.54 9.11 -29.37
CA ALA A 2 22.71 8.75 -28.23
C ALA A 2 21.78 9.93 -27.94
N THR A 3 20.50 9.77 -28.22
CA THR A 3 19.47 10.69 -27.74
C THR A 3 19.39 10.52 -26.23
N SER A 4 19.99 11.44 -25.51
CA SER A 4 19.77 11.63 -24.08
C SER A 4 18.30 12.02 -23.90
N SER A 5 17.41 11.03 -23.77
CA SER A 5 16.07 11.29 -23.28
C SER A 5 16.23 11.58 -21.79
N GLY A 6 15.97 12.81 -21.37
CA GLY A 6 15.86 13.17 -19.98
C GLY A 6 14.84 12.27 -19.26
N PRO A 7 14.81 12.26 -17.92
CA PRO A 7 13.93 11.37 -17.15
C PRO A 7 12.49 11.56 -17.62
N LYS A 8 11.87 10.47 -18.08
CA LYS A 8 10.49 10.47 -18.57
C LYS A 8 9.55 10.65 -17.38
N THR A 9 8.76 11.72 -17.38
CA THR A 9 7.74 11.96 -16.35
C THR A 9 6.35 11.60 -16.84
N MET A 10 5.46 11.26 -15.92
CA MET A 10 4.04 11.06 -16.17
C MET A 10 3.22 11.80 -15.12
N THR A 11 1.94 12.03 -15.40
CA THR A 11 1.01 12.66 -14.46
C THR A 11 -0.03 11.65 -14.01
N LEU A 12 -0.15 11.48 -12.70
CA LEU A 12 -1.19 10.68 -12.04
C LEU A 12 -2.27 11.63 -11.52
N ARG A 13 -3.54 11.28 -11.68
CA ARG A 13 -4.66 12.06 -11.13
C ARG A 13 -5.47 11.22 -10.16
N SER A 14 -5.55 11.68 -8.91
CA SER A 14 -6.35 11.04 -7.85
C SER A 14 -7.86 11.18 -8.10
N SER A 15 -8.66 10.43 -7.32
CA SER A 15 -10.13 10.44 -7.40
C SER A 15 -10.74 11.80 -7.09
N ASP A 16 -10.09 12.61 -6.26
CA ASP A 16 -10.45 13.99 -5.91
C ASP A 16 -9.83 15.05 -6.82
N GLY A 17 -9.23 14.64 -7.96
CA GLY A 17 -8.74 15.51 -9.02
C GLY A 17 -7.35 16.10 -8.79
N LYS A 18 -6.64 15.72 -7.73
CA LYS A 18 -5.28 16.19 -7.48
C LYS A 18 -4.29 15.51 -8.42
N GLU A 19 -3.41 16.28 -9.04
CA GLU A 19 -2.41 15.80 -9.99
C GLU A 19 -1.02 15.71 -9.36
N PHE A 20 -0.29 14.64 -9.72
CA PHE A 20 1.06 14.33 -9.27
C PHE A 20 1.94 14.05 -10.48
N VAL A 21 3.00 14.82 -10.63
CA VAL A 21 4.03 14.54 -11.64
C VAL A 21 5.08 13.66 -11.02
N VAL A 22 5.26 12.48 -11.60
CA VAL A 22 6.16 11.42 -11.07
C VAL A 22 7.10 10.92 -12.16
N GLN A 23 8.23 10.30 -11.74
CA GLN A 23 9.18 9.66 -12.65
C GLN A 23 8.61 8.34 -13.16
N ALA A 24 8.51 8.19 -14.48
CA ALA A 24 7.91 7.01 -15.09
C ALA A 24 8.65 5.71 -14.73
N ASP A 25 9.98 5.75 -14.75
CA ASP A 25 10.83 4.58 -14.47
C ASP A 25 10.71 4.14 -13.00
N THR A 26 10.72 5.08 -12.06
CA THR A 26 10.51 4.83 -10.62
C THR A 26 9.16 4.16 -10.37
N PHE A 27 8.10 4.69 -10.99
CA PHE A 27 6.76 4.15 -10.80
C PHE A 27 6.52 2.83 -11.55
N ALA A 28 7.15 2.62 -12.70
CA ALA A 28 7.14 1.33 -13.39
C ALA A 28 7.84 0.23 -12.58
N ALA A 29 8.92 0.58 -11.87
CA ALA A 29 9.58 -0.35 -10.96
C ALA A 29 8.73 -0.67 -9.73
N ALA A 30 8.01 0.31 -9.19
CA ALA A 30 7.23 0.19 -7.97
C ALA A 30 5.86 -0.46 -8.16
N SER A 31 5.17 -0.16 -9.27
CA SER A 31 3.75 -0.46 -9.51
C SER A 31 3.55 -1.34 -10.73
N GLY A 32 2.95 -2.51 -10.53
CA GLY A 32 2.55 -3.40 -11.62
C GLY A 32 1.53 -2.76 -12.55
N LEU A 33 0.55 -2.03 -11.99
CA LEU A 33 -0.45 -1.31 -12.80
C LEU A 33 0.21 -0.29 -13.74
N ILE A 34 1.10 0.54 -13.22
CA ILE A 34 1.77 1.59 -14.01
C ILE A 34 2.69 0.96 -15.06
N ARG A 35 3.40 -0.11 -14.72
CA ARG A 35 4.24 -0.85 -15.66
C ARG A 35 3.43 -1.36 -16.85
N ASN A 36 2.31 -2.02 -16.61
CA ASN A 36 1.44 -2.52 -17.67
C ASN A 36 0.89 -1.39 -18.56
N LEU A 37 0.48 -0.25 -17.96
CA LEU A 37 0.01 0.90 -18.73
C LEU A 37 1.11 1.52 -19.62
N LEU A 38 2.36 1.48 -19.17
CA LEU A 38 3.50 1.97 -19.98
C LEU A 38 3.86 0.99 -21.10
N GLU A 39 3.79 -0.31 -20.85
CA GLU A 39 4.04 -1.36 -21.85
C GLU A 39 2.98 -1.35 -22.97
N ASP A 40 1.74 -1.05 -22.63
CA ASP A 40 0.61 -0.96 -23.57
C ASP A 40 0.48 0.43 -24.25
N ASP A 41 1.44 1.33 -24.07
CA ASP A 41 1.40 2.73 -24.57
C ASP A 41 0.14 3.54 -24.13
N LEU A 42 -0.51 3.10 -23.03
CA LEU A 42 -1.71 3.75 -22.48
C LEU A 42 -1.40 4.88 -21.50
N ALA A 43 -0.12 5.12 -21.19
CA ALA A 43 0.33 6.17 -20.28
C ALA A 43 0.55 7.54 -20.96
N ALA A 44 -0.02 7.77 -22.13
CA ALA A 44 0.06 9.04 -22.81
C ALA A 44 -0.85 10.09 -22.14
N GLY A 45 -0.25 11.02 -21.40
CA GLY A 45 -0.97 12.11 -20.74
C GLY A 45 -1.19 11.88 -19.25
N VAL A 46 -2.40 12.17 -18.77
CA VAL A 46 -2.78 12.04 -17.36
C VAL A 46 -3.43 10.68 -17.11
N ILE A 47 -2.87 9.91 -16.19
CA ILE A 47 -3.40 8.60 -15.78
C ILE A 47 -4.38 8.81 -14.62
N PRO A 48 -5.69 8.55 -14.82
CA PRO A 48 -6.67 8.67 -13.74
C PRO A 48 -6.60 7.46 -12.79
N LEU A 49 -6.62 7.74 -11.50
CA LEU A 49 -6.64 6.74 -10.41
C LEU A 49 -7.94 6.92 -9.60
N PRO A 50 -9.08 6.43 -10.09
CA PRO A 50 -10.40 6.71 -9.51
C PRO A 50 -10.62 6.09 -8.13
N LYS A 51 -9.76 5.16 -7.71
CA LYS A 51 -9.85 4.47 -6.40
C LYS A 51 -8.86 4.99 -5.36
N VAL A 52 -8.07 6.03 -5.68
CA VAL A 52 -7.04 6.55 -4.78
C VAL A 52 -7.25 8.03 -4.58
N THR A 53 -7.45 8.47 -3.34
CA THR A 53 -7.57 9.90 -2.98
C THR A 53 -6.20 10.58 -3.02
N GLY A 54 -6.19 11.91 -3.14
CA GLY A 54 -4.95 12.69 -3.20
C GLY A 54 -4.11 12.56 -1.94
N THR A 55 -4.72 12.42 -0.77
CA THR A 55 -4.02 12.21 0.51
C THR A 55 -3.29 10.87 0.52
N ILE A 56 -3.94 9.81 0.10
CA ILE A 56 -3.35 8.48 0.02
C ILE A 56 -2.30 8.42 -1.09
N LEU A 57 -2.59 9.01 -2.26
CA LEU A 57 -1.64 9.05 -3.37
C LEU A 57 -0.36 9.81 -3.00
N THR A 58 -0.43 10.88 -2.19
CA THR A 58 0.76 11.56 -1.65
C THR A 58 1.66 10.57 -0.92
N ARG A 59 1.10 9.76 -0.01
CA ARG A 59 1.86 8.75 0.74
C ARG A 59 2.46 7.67 -0.17
N VAL A 60 1.70 7.20 -1.15
CA VAL A 60 2.20 6.22 -2.14
C VAL A 60 3.36 6.80 -2.94
N VAL A 61 3.25 8.06 -3.38
CA VAL A 61 4.32 8.75 -4.12
C VAL A 61 5.58 8.89 -3.28
N ASP A 62 5.46 9.29 -2.02
CA ASP A 62 6.59 9.43 -1.09
C ASP A 62 7.29 8.08 -0.87
N TYR A 63 6.49 7.01 -0.66
CA TYR A 63 6.99 5.65 -0.51
C TYR A 63 7.75 5.17 -1.76
N CYS A 64 7.13 5.31 -2.93
CA CYS A 64 7.74 4.87 -4.19
C CYS A 64 9.03 5.64 -4.49
N ASN A 65 9.04 6.96 -4.29
CA ASN A 65 10.25 7.76 -4.49
C ASN A 65 11.38 7.35 -3.55
N ARG A 66 11.07 6.99 -2.30
CA ARG A 66 12.10 6.56 -1.34
C ARG A 66 12.68 5.19 -1.65
N HIS A 67 11.83 4.25 -2.07
CA HIS A 67 12.23 2.85 -2.29
C HIS A 67 12.76 2.56 -3.70
N TYR A 68 12.37 3.34 -4.69
CA TYR A 68 12.60 3.00 -6.11
C TYR A 68 13.28 4.10 -6.93
N ALA A 69 13.67 5.25 -6.32
CA ALA A 69 14.31 6.35 -7.06
C ALA A 69 15.63 5.95 -7.74
N ASP A 70 16.39 5.05 -7.10
CA ASP A 70 17.69 4.57 -7.56
C ASP A 70 17.63 3.11 -8.07
N ALA A 71 16.42 2.55 -8.23
CA ALA A 71 16.26 1.16 -8.64
C ALA A 71 16.53 1.02 -10.13
N ASP A 72 17.66 0.38 -10.48
CA ASP A 72 17.74 -0.37 -11.73
C ASP A 72 16.64 -1.43 -11.70
N ALA A 73 15.69 -1.35 -12.61
CA ALA A 73 14.47 -2.18 -12.67
C ALA A 73 14.76 -3.70 -12.70
N ALA A 74 16.02 -4.11 -12.87
CA ALA A 74 16.47 -5.49 -12.92
C ALA A 74 16.91 -6.08 -11.57
N THR A 75 17.11 -5.26 -10.51
CA THR A 75 17.77 -5.72 -9.28
C THR A 75 16.81 -6.00 -8.12
N TYR A 76 15.52 -5.76 -8.30
CA TYR A 76 14.58 -5.77 -7.18
C TYR A 76 13.84 -7.10 -7.00
N VAL A 77 14.59 -8.15 -6.65
CA VAL A 77 14.06 -9.39 -6.05
C VAL A 77 14.58 -9.48 -4.61
N ALA A 78 14.35 -8.44 -3.82
CA ALA A 78 14.63 -8.51 -2.39
C ALA A 78 13.41 -9.08 -1.64
N SER A 79 13.69 -9.83 -0.59
CA SER A 79 12.68 -10.39 0.32
C SER A 79 11.60 -9.36 0.68
N PRO A 80 10.32 -9.70 0.63
CA PRO A 80 9.23 -8.77 0.94
C PRO A 80 9.26 -8.25 2.39
N PHE A 81 10.09 -8.83 3.26
CA PHE A 81 10.10 -8.55 4.70
C PHE A 81 11.37 -7.87 5.22
N SER A 82 12.38 -7.67 4.39
CA SER A 82 13.58 -6.92 4.77
C SER A 82 14.25 -6.37 3.52
N SER A 83 14.53 -5.08 3.53
CA SER A 83 15.32 -4.46 2.46
C SER A 83 16.82 -4.80 2.59
N GLY A 84 17.25 -5.24 3.76
CA GLY A 84 18.65 -5.34 4.13
C GLY A 84 19.35 -3.97 4.25
N ASP A 85 18.62 -2.88 4.03
CA ASP A 85 19.09 -1.50 4.15
C ASP A 85 18.47 -0.88 5.42
N PRO A 86 19.29 -0.57 6.45
CA PRO A 86 18.81 -0.01 7.71
C PRO A 86 18.11 1.34 7.57
N ASP A 87 18.47 2.13 6.56
CA ASP A 87 17.86 3.45 6.32
C ASP A 87 16.45 3.30 5.73
N LEU A 88 16.22 2.31 4.86
CA LEU A 88 14.90 1.98 4.35
C LEU A 88 14.01 1.36 5.44
N GLU A 89 14.56 0.51 6.29
CA GLU A 89 13.81 -0.06 7.42
C GLU A 89 13.38 1.02 8.43
N ARG A 90 14.24 1.99 8.69
CA ARG A 90 13.88 3.16 9.52
C ARG A 90 12.81 4.00 8.86
N PHE A 91 12.93 4.27 7.55
CA PHE A 91 11.91 4.99 6.81
C PHE A 91 10.55 4.28 6.87
N ASP A 92 10.51 2.96 6.68
CA ASP A 92 9.29 2.16 6.74
C ASP A 92 8.63 2.25 8.12
N ALA A 93 9.42 2.18 9.20
CA ALA A 93 8.93 2.34 10.56
C ALA A 93 8.35 3.74 10.80
N ASP A 94 9.05 4.79 10.38
CA ASP A 94 8.61 6.18 10.52
C ASP A 94 7.39 6.47 9.63
N PHE A 95 7.33 5.89 8.43
CA PHE A 95 6.24 6.05 7.48
C PHE A 95 4.91 5.52 8.03
N ILE A 96 4.95 4.40 8.75
CA ILE A 96 3.77 3.78 9.37
C ILE A 96 3.43 4.41 10.72
N LEU A 97 4.41 5.02 11.40
CA LEU A 97 4.21 5.59 12.73
C LEU A 97 3.15 6.70 12.71
N GLY A 98 2.15 6.57 13.57
CA GLY A 98 1.10 7.57 13.73
C GLY A 98 0.04 7.61 12.62
N ILE A 99 0.04 6.63 11.71
CA ILE A 99 -1.08 6.45 10.77
C ILE A 99 -2.28 5.88 11.54
N ASP A 100 -3.44 6.54 11.41
CA ASP A 100 -4.69 5.99 11.94
C ASP A 100 -5.16 4.77 11.13
N ASN A 101 -6.04 3.96 11.74
CA ASN A 101 -6.47 2.69 11.14
C ASN A 101 -7.20 2.87 9.82
N ASP A 102 -8.04 3.89 9.69
CA ASP A 102 -8.81 4.13 8.47
C ASP A 102 -7.87 4.49 7.31
N THR A 103 -6.91 5.38 7.57
CA THR A 103 -5.84 5.74 6.61
C THR A 103 -4.98 4.52 6.25
N LEU A 104 -4.69 3.64 7.21
CA LEU A 104 -3.90 2.42 6.98
C LEU A 104 -4.66 1.44 6.06
N ILE A 105 -5.96 1.27 6.26
CA ILE A 105 -6.80 0.45 5.38
C ILE A 105 -6.90 1.06 3.97
N ASP A 106 -7.09 2.37 3.87
CA ASP A 106 -7.10 3.06 2.57
C ASP A 106 -5.76 2.90 1.84
N LEU A 107 -4.64 2.91 2.57
CA LEU A 107 -3.31 2.67 2.03
C LEU A 107 -3.15 1.23 1.51
N ILE A 108 -3.70 0.24 2.21
CA ILE A 108 -3.75 -1.16 1.77
C ILE A 108 -4.53 -1.29 0.46
N LEU A 109 -5.72 -0.68 0.39
CA LEU A 109 -6.56 -0.70 -0.80
C LEU A 109 -5.87 -0.03 -1.99
N ALA A 110 -5.21 1.10 -1.78
CA ALA A 110 -4.45 1.80 -2.81
C ALA A 110 -3.22 1.01 -3.28
N ALA A 111 -2.45 0.43 -2.36
CA ALA A 111 -1.29 -0.39 -2.67
C ALA A 111 -1.68 -1.65 -3.48
N ASN A 112 -2.80 -2.28 -3.12
CA ASN A 112 -3.36 -3.40 -3.88
C ASN A 112 -3.85 -2.96 -5.27
N TYR A 113 -4.57 -1.84 -5.37
CA TYR A 113 -5.07 -1.32 -6.65
C TYR A 113 -3.93 -0.94 -7.61
N LEU A 114 -2.87 -0.32 -7.10
CA LEU A 114 -1.70 0.08 -7.87
C LEU A 114 -0.69 -1.06 -8.08
N ASP A 115 -0.89 -2.20 -7.43
CA ASP A 115 0.05 -3.33 -7.39
C ASP A 115 1.46 -2.90 -6.93
N VAL A 116 1.52 -2.20 -5.78
CA VAL A 116 2.76 -1.83 -5.09
C VAL A 116 2.99 -2.84 -3.96
N GLN A 117 3.54 -4.00 -4.32
CA GLN A 117 3.59 -5.17 -3.44
C GLN A 117 4.27 -4.91 -2.09
N ARG A 118 5.43 -4.23 -2.08
CA ARG A 118 6.15 -3.94 -0.82
C ARG A 118 5.35 -3.06 0.13
N LEU A 119 4.65 -2.05 -0.39
CA LEU A 119 3.81 -1.18 0.43
C LEU A 119 2.61 -1.96 0.97
N LEU A 120 2.03 -2.85 0.15
CA LEU A 120 0.96 -3.74 0.58
C LEU A 120 1.41 -4.65 1.72
N ASP A 121 2.58 -5.29 1.58
CA ASP A 121 3.14 -6.19 2.60
C ASP A 121 3.45 -5.44 3.90
N LEU A 122 4.04 -4.24 3.83
CA LEU A 122 4.31 -3.38 4.98
C LEU A 122 3.02 -3.01 5.73
N ALA A 123 2.01 -2.55 5.00
CA ALA A 123 0.75 -2.13 5.60
C ALA A 123 -0.04 -3.32 6.18
N CYS A 124 -0.08 -4.46 5.49
CA CYS A 124 -0.72 -5.68 5.99
C CYS A 124 -0.01 -6.23 7.24
N LYS A 125 1.33 -6.22 7.25
CA LYS A 125 2.11 -6.62 8.43
C LYS A 125 1.80 -5.71 9.61
N THR A 126 1.67 -4.42 9.39
CA THR A 126 1.31 -3.45 10.44
C THR A 126 -0.05 -3.74 11.04
N VAL A 127 -1.06 -4.03 10.22
CA VAL A 127 -2.40 -4.46 10.71
C VAL A 127 -2.30 -5.75 11.51
N ALA A 128 -1.56 -6.75 11.01
CA ALA A 128 -1.37 -8.01 11.72
C ALA A 128 -0.68 -7.83 13.09
N ASP A 129 0.31 -6.95 13.16
CA ASP A 129 1.00 -6.63 14.42
C ASP A 129 0.05 -5.88 15.40
N GLN A 130 -0.84 -5.03 14.91
CA GLN A 130 -1.87 -4.37 15.73
C GLN A 130 -2.94 -5.35 16.25
N MET A 131 -3.22 -6.43 15.53
CA MET A 131 -4.18 -7.47 15.94
C MET A 131 -3.59 -8.42 16.97
N ARG A 132 -2.28 -8.55 17.02
CA ARG A 132 -1.60 -9.53 17.86
C ARG A 132 -1.90 -9.32 19.34
N GLY A 133 -2.38 -10.39 20.01
CA GLY A 133 -2.69 -10.39 21.43
C GLY A 133 -3.99 -9.68 21.81
N LYS A 134 -4.80 -9.25 20.84
CA LYS A 134 -6.13 -8.66 21.08
C LYS A 134 -7.22 -9.72 21.08
N THR A 135 -8.20 -9.54 21.94
CA THR A 135 -9.46 -10.31 21.90
C THR A 135 -10.32 -9.89 20.71
N VAL A 136 -11.36 -10.67 20.39
CA VAL A 136 -12.31 -10.34 19.31
C VAL A 136 -12.99 -8.98 19.56
N GLU A 137 -13.37 -8.71 20.80
CA GLU A 137 -14.00 -7.45 21.21
C GLU A 137 -13.05 -6.27 21.06
N GLU A 138 -11.78 -6.45 21.46
CA GLU A 138 -10.74 -5.42 21.28
C GLU A 138 -10.41 -5.17 19.82
N MET A 139 -10.43 -6.21 18.96
CA MET A 139 -10.28 -6.04 17.50
C MET A 139 -11.43 -5.25 16.90
N ARG A 140 -12.68 -5.59 17.27
CA ARG A 140 -13.87 -4.84 16.81
C ARG A 140 -13.78 -3.37 17.21
N ALA A 141 -13.41 -3.09 18.47
CA ALA A 141 -13.26 -1.72 18.95
C ALA A 141 -12.13 -0.98 18.23
N HIS A 142 -10.99 -1.65 18.01
CA HIS A 142 -9.81 -1.06 17.38
C HIS A 142 -10.02 -0.71 15.89
N PHE A 143 -10.76 -1.55 15.16
CA PHE A 143 -11.06 -1.37 13.75
C PHE A 143 -12.46 -0.82 13.47
N HIS A 144 -13.16 -0.34 14.49
CA HIS A 144 -14.53 0.21 14.39
C HIS A 144 -15.54 -0.75 13.72
N ILE A 145 -15.37 -2.06 13.99
CA ILE A 145 -16.25 -3.11 13.45
C ILE A 145 -17.47 -3.28 14.36
N VAL A 146 -18.64 -3.08 13.81
CA VAL A 146 -19.90 -3.32 14.52
C VAL A 146 -20.14 -4.83 14.59
N ASN A 147 -20.47 -5.33 15.80
CA ASN A 147 -20.91 -6.70 15.96
C ASN A 147 -22.33 -6.85 15.46
N ASP A 148 -22.54 -7.50 14.33
CA ASP A 148 -23.82 -7.75 13.69
C ASP A 148 -24.39 -9.16 13.98
N TYR A 149 -23.70 -9.96 14.80
CA TYR A 149 -24.22 -11.21 15.32
C TYR A 149 -25.30 -10.99 16.37
N THR A 150 -26.34 -11.83 16.34
CA THR A 150 -27.22 -12.02 17.50
C THR A 150 -26.49 -12.80 18.61
N ALA A 151 -27.00 -12.77 19.82
CA ALA A 151 -26.40 -13.49 20.94
C ALA A 151 -26.37 -15.01 20.69
N GLU A 152 -27.36 -15.55 20.00
CA GLU A 152 -27.47 -16.96 19.63
C GLU A 152 -26.41 -17.33 18.59
N GLU A 153 -26.28 -16.54 17.52
CA GLU A 153 -25.27 -16.72 16.46
C GLU A 153 -23.85 -16.62 17.01
N GLU A 154 -23.58 -15.65 17.88
CA GLU A 154 -22.27 -15.51 18.51
C GLU A 154 -21.93 -16.71 19.41
N ALA A 155 -22.88 -17.22 20.16
CA ALA A 155 -22.71 -18.41 21.00
C ALA A 155 -22.43 -19.66 20.16
N GLU A 156 -23.11 -19.81 19.02
CA GLU A 156 -22.90 -20.92 18.07
C GLU A 156 -21.47 -20.87 17.48
N VAL A 157 -21.05 -19.71 16.97
CA VAL A 157 -19.69 -19.53 16.42
C VAL A 157 -18.60 -19.77 17.46
N ARG A 158 -18.79 -19.27 18.71
CA ARG A 158 -17.84 -19.52 19.81
C ARG A 158 -17.78 -21.00 20.19
N GLY A 159 -18.90 -21.72 20.12
CA GLY A 159 -18.96 -23.15 20.39
C GLY A 159 -18.27 -23.97 19.30
N GLU A 160 -18.48 -23.62 18.03
CA GLU A 160 -17.88 -24.31 16.87
C GLU A 160 -16.36 -24.10 16.77
N PHE A 161 -15.90 -22.89 17.08
CA PHE A 161 -14.49 -22.51 16.98
C PHE A 161 -13.86 -22.21 18.34
N SER A 162 -14.21 -22.97 19.38
CA SER A 162 -13.74 -22.75 20.76
C SER A 162 -12.22 -22.61 20.87
N TRP A 163 -11.46 -23.36 20.07
CA TRP A 163 -9.99 -23.29 19.99
C TRP A 163 -9.43 -21.90 19.61
N ALA A 164 -10.21 -21.07 18.94
CA ALA A 164 -9.80 -19.72 18.55
C ALA A 164 -10.04 -18.66 19.64
N PHE A 165 -10.76 -19.03 20.72
CA PHE A 165 -11.13 -18.13 21.83
C PHE A 165 -10.48 -18.51 23.16
N GLU A 166 -9.56 -19.48 23.18
CA GLU A 166 -8.79 -19.91 24.35
C GLU A 166 -7.59 -19.02 24.65
#